data_46716160e13da7ec3ae65b1e397038b5
#
_entry.id   46716160e13da7ec3ae65b1e397038b5
#
_cell.length_a   1.000
_cell.length_b   1.000
_cell.length_c   1.000
_cell.angle_alpha   90.00
_cell.angle_beta   90.00
_cell.angle_gamma   90.00
#
_symmetry.space_group_name_H-M   'P 1'
#
loop_
_entity.id
_entity.type
_entity.pdbx_description
1 polymer ?
#
loop_
_entity_poly.entity_id
_entity_poly.type
_entity_poly.pdbx_seq_one_letter_code
_entity_poly.pdbx_strand_id
1 'polypeptide(L)'
;IRSKLSKKFRVTTNSKHNYLVVKNELNRNFNPSKISQTWVSDITYIQTKEGFLYLTTVIDLFDRKVIGWSLSDGMSTEETTLAAWKMAIKNRKLDKGLIFHSDRGIQYANKKFANTIEFYGITRSMSRKGNCWDNAVAESFFKSLKMELIYGNKLITKDQMKLEIFEYIEIWYNKKRRHSALNYKTIEEFNKQNEIYKNVA
;
A
#
# COMPACT_ATOMS: atom_id res chain seq x y z
N ILE A 1 -2.38 -13.36 34.62
CA ILE A 1 -2.38 -12.81 33.25
C ILE A 1 -0.92 -12.64 32.84
N ARG A 2 -0.43 -13.41 31.87
CA ARG A 2 0.92 -13.18 31.31
C ARG A 2 0.79 -12.42 30.00
N SER A 3 1.49 -11.30 29.87
CA SER A 3 1.64 -10.58 28.61
C SER A 3 2.27 -11.49 27.56
N LYS A 4 1.62 -11.68 26.41
CA LYS A 4 2.27 -12.30 25.26
C LYS A 4 3.26 -11.27 24.69
N LEU A 5 4.55 -11.50 24.90
CA LEU A 5 5.59 -10.72 24.25
C LEU A 5 5.39 -10.81 22.73
N SER A 6 5.24 -9.66 22.07
CA SER A 6 5.23 -9.61 20.63
C SER A 6 6.55 -10.19 20.09
N LYS A 7 6.49 -11.04 19.06
CA LYS A 7 7.70 -11.57 18.42
C LYS A 7 8.58 -10.43 17.94
N LYS A 8 9.89 -10.55 18.15
CA LYS A 8 10.89 -9.59 17.67
C LYS A 8 10.63 -9.23 16.21
N PHE A 9 10.73 -7.93 15.90
CA PHE A 9 10.68 -7.37 14.54
C PHE A 9 11.58 -8.19 13.59
N ARG A 10 11.02 -8.68 12.49
CA ARG A 10 11.78 -9.26 11.38
C ARG A 10 12.01 -8.19 10.33
N VAL A 11 13.27 -7.98 9.96
CA VAL A 11 13.60 -7.14 8.78
C VAL A 11 13.03 -7.83 7.55
N THR A 12 12.03 -7.23 6.94
CA THR A 12 11.34 -7.76 5.76
C THR A 12 11.82 -7.12 4.47
N THR A 13 12.50 -5.97 4.55
CA THR A 13 12.91 -5.19 3.40
C THR A 13 14.42 -5.25 3.23
N ASN A 14 14.90 -5.65 2.05
CA ASN A 14 16.31 -5.51 1.70
C ASN A 14 16.59 -4.06 1.26
N SER A 15 17.05 -3.24 2.20
CA SER A 15 17.46 -1.85 1.95
C SER A 15 18.98 -1.69 1.73
N LYS A 16 19.75 -2.79 1.73
CA LYS A 16 21.19 -2.80 1.44
C LYS A 16 21.41 -3.04 -0.06
N HIS A 17 21.33 -1.99 -0.84
CA HIS A 17 21.54 -2.02 -2.28
C HIS A 17 22.22 -0.71 -2.75
N ASN A 18 22.79 -0.73 -3.95
CA ASN A 18 23.49 0.42 -4.54
C ASN A 18 22.60 1.26 -5.49
N TYR A 19 21.30 1.08 -5.48
CA TYR A 19 20.37 1.91 -6.26
C TYR A 19 20.19 3.28 -5.63
N LEU A 20 19.85 4.27 -6.47
CA LEU A 20 19.55 5.63 -6.03
C LEU A 20 18.34 5.66 -5.08
N VAL A 21 18.55 6.19 -3.89
CA VAL A 21 17.50 6.47 -2.91
C VAL A 21 17.16 7.95 -2.99
N VAL A 22 15.90 8.26 -3.28
CA VAL A 22 15.41 9.64 -3.36
C VAL A 22 15.03 10.20 -1.99
N LYS A 23 14.89 11.53 -1.90
CA LYS A 23 14.48 12.21 -0.67
C LYS A 23 13.05 11.86 -0.26
N ASN A 24 12.73 12.07 1.02
CA ASN A 24 11.36 11.97 1.53
C ASN A 24 10.61 13.28 1.25
N GLU A 25 9.89 13.33 0.13
CA GLU A 25 9.07 14.48 -0.25
C GLU A 25 7.70 14.47 0.47
N LEU A 26 7.21 13.29 0.88
CA LEU A 26 5.96 13.16 1.62
C LEU A 26 6.01 13.83 2.99
N ASN A 27 7.17 13.75 3.65
CA ASN A 27 7.43 14.33 4.99
C ASN A 27 6.28 14.12 5.99
N ARG A 28 5.66 12.93 5.98
CA ARG A 28 4.52 12.54 6.84
C ARG A 28 3.24 13.36 6.63
N ASN A 29 3.11 14.08 5.52
CA ASN A 29 1.85 14.72 5.16
C ASN A 29 0.87 13.67 4.64
N PHE A 30 0.19 12.97 5.56
CA PHE A 30 -0.72 11.88 5.23
C PHE A 30 -2.15 12.33 4.93
N ASN A 31 -2.42 13.61 4.88
CA ASN A 31 -3.76 14.16 4.64
C ASN A 31 -3.76 15.08 3.42
N PRO A 32 -3.63 14.53 2.19
CA PRO A 32 -3.73 15.32 0.98
C PRO A 32 -5.14 15.90 0.83
N SER A 33 -5.27 17.03 0.12
CA SER A 33 -6.53 17.74 -0.06
C SER A 33 -7.39 17.19 -1.20
N LYS A 34 -6.82 16.38 -2.08
CA LYS A 34 -7.52 15.82 -3.26
C LYS A 34 -7.01 14.43 -3.65
N ILE A 35 -7.83 13.75 -4.42
CA ILE A 35 -7.52 12.46 -5.07
C ILE A 35 -6.25 12.60 -5.92
N SER A 36 -5.44 11.55 -5.95
CA SER A 36 -4.21 11.46 -6.76
C SER A 36 -3.15 12.52 -6.45
N GLN A 37 -3.17 13.11 -5.27
CA GLN A 37 -2.11 13.99 -4.81
C GLN A 37 -0.93 13.21 -4.24
N THR A 38 -1.21 12.13 -3.51
CA THR A 38 -0.18 11.28 -2.91
C THR A 38 -0.64 9.84 -2.85
N TRP A 39 0.18 8.95 -3.38
CA TRP A 39 0.01 7.50 -3.25
C TRP A 39 1.13 6.93 -2.43
N VAL A 40 0.81 5.97 -1.55
CA VAL A 40 1.79 5.22 -0.79
C VAL A 40 1.77 3.75 -1.19
N SER A 41 2.92 3.11 -1.16
CA SER A 41 3.05 1.71 -1.53
C SER A 41 3.99 0.99 -0.57
N ASP A 42 3.72 -0.29 -0.36
CA ASP A 42 4.56 -1.17 0.46
C ASP A 42 4.30 -2.63 0.10
N ILE A 43 5.21 -3.52 0.53
CA ILE A 43 5.15 -4.96 0.29
C ILE A 43 5.11 -5.70 1.61
N THR A 44 4.22 -6.67 1.74
CA THR A 44 4.16 -7.54 2.90
C THR A 44 4.18 -9.02 2.52
N TYR A 45 4.61 -9.85 3.48
CA TYR A 45 4.66 -11.31 3.37
C TYR A 45 3.41 -11.91 4.00
N ILE A 46 2.81 -12.87 3.31
CA ILE A 46 1.66 -13.62 3.78
C ILE A 46 2.02 -15.10 3.77
N GLN A 47 1.99 -15.71 4.94
CA GLN A 47 2.31 -17.13 5.10
C GLN A 47 1.10 -17.99 4.72
N THR A 48 1.34 -19.01 3.92
CA THR A 48 0.37 -20.05 3.53
C THR A 48 0.90 -21.44 3.86
N LYS A 49 0.13 -22.48 3.61
CA LYS A 49 0.60 -23.87 3.74
C LYS A 49 1.76 -24.20 2.79
N GLU A 50 1.82 -23.51 1.66
CA GLU A 50 2.75 -23.78 0.55
C GLU A 50 3.89 -22.75 0.50
N GLY A 51 4.17 -22.05 1.59
CA GLY A 51 5.19 -21.01 1.68
C GLY A 51 4.60 -19.60 1.68
N PHE A 52 5.34 -18.63 1.17
CA PHE A 52 4.93 -17.23 1.20
C PHE A 52 4.30 -16.77 -0.11
N LEU A 53 3.34 -15.85 0.03
CA LEU A 53 2.89 -14.92 -1.00
C LEU A 53 3.36 -13.51 -0.63
N TYR A 54 3.60 -12.69 -1.65
CA TYR A 54 4.04 -11.31 -1.50
C TYR A 54 2.94 -10.38 -1.99
N LEU A 55 2.35 -9.62 -1.07
CA LEU A 55 1.31 -8.66 -1.38
C LEU A 55 1.92 -7.26 -1.45
N THR A 56 1.84 -6.64 -2.62
CA THR A 56 2.16 -5.24 -2.84
C THR A 56 0.87 -4.45 -2.97
N THR A 57 0.78 -3.28 -2.34
CA THR A 57 -0.39 -2.40 -2.45
C THR A 57 0.01 -0.98 -2.80
N VAL A 58 -0.87 -0.29 -3.53
CA VAL A 58 -0.83 1.15 -3.79
C VAL A 58 -2.10 1.76 -3.22
N ILE A 59 -1.96 2.69 -2.30
CA ILE A 59 -3.06 3.32 -1.56
C ILE A 59 -3.05 4.81 -1.86
N ASP A 60 -4.18 5.36 -2.28
CA ASP A 60 -4.36 6.81 -2.35
C ASP A 60 -4.61 7.37 -0.95
N LEU A 61 -3.78 8.31 -0.53
CA LEU A 61 -3.88 8.88 0.82
C LEU A 61 -5.14 9.73 1.04
N PHE A 62 -5.77 10.25 -0.01
CA PHE A 62 -6.95 11.08 0.13
C PHE A 62 -8.14 10.32 0.71
N ASP A 63 -8.48 9.18 0.10
CA ASP A 63 -9.63 8.38 0.49
C ASP A 63 -9.27 7.03 1.10
N ARG A 64 -7.98 6.76 1.30
CA ARG A 64 -7.45 5.49 1.85
C ARG A 64 -7.74 4.26 0.98
N LYS A 65 -8.23 4.44 -0.24
CA LYS A 65 -8.56 3.33 -1.15
C LYS A 65 -7.29 2.62 -1.63
N VAL A 66 -7.31 1.30 -1.56
CA VAL A 66 -6.33 0.48 -2.29
C VAL A 66 -6.72 0.52 -3.77
N ILE A 67 -5.94 1.28 -4.55
CA ILE A 67 -6.20 1.53 -5.98
C ILE A 67 -5.47 0.57 -6.89
N GLY A 68 -4.41 -0.08 -6.38
CA GLY A 68 -3.67 -1.09 -7.09
C GLY A 68 -3.03 -2.07 -6.11
N TRP A 69 -2.98 -3.32 -6.51
CA TRP A 69 -2.30 -4.35 -5.73
C TRP A 69 -1.81 -5.47 -6.64
N SER A 70 -0.84 -6.22 -6.17
CA SER A 70 -0.39 -7.47 -6.77
C SER A 70 -0.13 -8.51 -5.70
N LEU A 71 -0.40 -9.75 -6.02
CA LEU A 71 -0.11 -10.90 -5.17
C LEU A 71 0.70 -11.89 -5.98
N SER A 72 1.94 -12.12 -5.58
CA SER A 72 2.92 -12.89 -6.33
C SER A 72 3.57 -13.99 -5.49
N ASP A 73 4.09 -14.99 -6.18
CA ASP A 73 4.90 -16.06 -5.57
C ASP A 73 6.37 -15.65 -5.42
N GLY A 74 6.82 -14.66 -6.17
CA GLY A 74 8.18 -14.11 -6.16
C GLY A 74 8.22 -12.64 -5.75
N MET A 75 9.43 -12.11 -5.58
CA MET A 75 9.69 -10.73 -5.20
C MET A 75 10.35 -9.91 -6.32
N SER A 76 10.18 -10.31 -7.58
CA SER A 76 10.68 -9.49 -8.68
C SER A 76 9.96 -8.14 -8.73
N THR A 77 10.61 -7.11 -9.25
CA THR A 77 10.01 -5.78 -9.43
C THR A 77 8.80 -5.83 -10.35
N GLU A 78 8.85 -6.71 -11.35
CA GLU A 78 7.80 -6.93 -12.34
C GLU A 78 6.51 -7.48 -11.73
N GLU A 79 6.63 -8.49 -10.88
CA GLU A 79 5.49 -9.19 -10.27
C GLU A 79 4.91 -8.41 -9.08
N THR A 80 5.70 -7.56 -8.46
CA THR A 80 5.34 -6.80 -7.28
C THR A 80 4.99 -5.34 -7.63
N THR A 81 5.96 -4.43 -7.55
CA THR A 81 5.73 -2.98 -7.62
C THR A 81 5.19 -2.52 -8.98
N LEU A 82 5.70 -3.08 -10.10
CA LEU A 82 5.20 -2.72 -11.43
C LEU A 82 3.80 -3.26 -11.71
N ALA A 83 3.48 -4.47 -11.24
CA ALA A 83 2.14 -5.03 -11.39
C ALA A 83 1.10 -4.21 -10.61
N ALA A 84 1.39 -3.88 -9.34
CA ALA A 84 0.53 -3.04 -8.51
C ALA A 84 0.38 -1.62 -9.10
N TRP A 85 1.48 -1.03 -9.59
CA TRP A 85 1.46 0.26 -10.28
C TRP A 85 0.56 0.25 -11.52
N LYS A 86 0.72 -0.75 -12.41
CA LYS A 86 -0.11 -0.89 -13.61
C LYS A 86 -1.60 -0.98 -13.28
N MET A 87 -1.97 -1.67 -12.21
CA MET A 87 -3.35 -1.71 -11.73
C MET A 87 -3.80 -0.35 -11.21
N ALA A 88 -2.97 0.34 -10.44
CA ALA A 88 -3.30 1.64 -9.86
C ALA A 88 -3.63 2.69 -10.95
N ILE A 89 -2.81 2.78 -12.01
CA ILE A 89 -3.04 3.74 -13.11
C ILE A 89 -4.26 3.40 -13.98
N LYS A 90 -4.73 2.16 -13.99
CA LYS A 90 -6.01 1.77 -14.62
C LYS A 90 -7.20 2.20 -13.76
N ASN A 91 -7.09 2.11 -12.45
CA ASN A 91 -8.19 2.35 -11.52
C ASN A 91 -8.31 3.82 -11.11
N ARG A 92 -7.27 4.62 -11.32
CA ARG A 92 -7.26 6.02 -10.91
C ARG A 92 -6.44 6.90 -11.85
N LYS A 93 -7.03 8.00 -12.27
CA LYS A 93 -6.37 8.98 -13.14
C LYS A 93 -5.19 9.62 -12.42
N LEU A 94 -4.07 9.75 -13.12
CA LEU A 94 -2.90 10.47 -12.65
C LEU A 94 -3.17 11.98 -12.63
N ASP A 95 -2.73 12.64 -11.58
CA ASP A 95 -2.74 14.10 -11.50
C ASP A 95 -1.31 14.65 -11.63
N LYS A 96 -1.18 15.88 -12.14
CA LYS A 96 0.10 16.57 -12.18
C LYS A 96 0.61 16.81 -10.76
N GLY A 97 1.88 16.49 -10.52
CA GLY A 97 2.49 16.65 -9.20
C GLY A 97 2.17 15.52 -8.20
N LEU A 98 1.63 14.39 -8.66
CA LEU A 98 1.47 13.21 -7.83
C LEU A 98 2.80 12.82 -7.19
N ILE A 99 2.77 12.60 -5.87
CA ILE A 99 3.87 12.02 -5.11
C ILE A 99 3.62 10.52 -4.94
N PHE A 100 4.56 9.68 -5.38
CA PHE A 100 4.57 8.25 -5.10
C PHE A 100 5.58 7.93 -4.00
N HIS A 101 5.11 7.56 -2.82
CA HIS A 101 5.94 7.27 -1.67
C HIS A 101 6.03 5.78 -1.37
N SER A 102 7.22 5.32 -1.01
CA SER A 102 7.49 3.95 -0.61
C SER A 102 8.58 3.86 0.46
N ASP A 103 8.81 2.65 0.96
CA ASP A 103 10.04 2.35 1.69
C ASP A 103 11.27 2.35 0.76
N ARG A 104 12.45 1.99 1.30
CA ARG A 104 13.71 1.88 0.55
C ARG A 104 13.96 0.46 0.02
N GLY A 105 12.92 -0.34 -0.15
CA GLY A 105 13.06 -1.69 -0.67
C GLY A 105 13.65 -1.71 -2.08
N ILE A 106 14.47 -2.75 -2.34
CA ILE A 106 15.15 -2.92 -3.63
C ILE A 106 14.16 -2.88 -4.81
N GLN A 107 12.91 -3.34 -4.63
CA GLN A 107 11.87 -3.34 -5.65
C GLN A 107 11.48 -1.92 -6.08
N TYR A 108 11.44 -0.97 -5.14
CA TYR A 108 11.13 0.44 -5.40
C TYR A 108 12.35 1.25 -5.87
N ALA A 109 13.55 0.84 -5.44
CA ALA A 109 14.80 1.48 -5.85
C ALA A 109 15.29 1.00 -7.21
N ASN A 110 14.78 -0.12 -7.72
CA ASN A 110 15.16 -0.71 -9.00
C ASN A 110 14.96 0.28 -10.15
N LYS A 111 15.96 0.35 -11.07
CA LYS A 111 15.97 1.27 -12.21
C LYS A 111 14.70 1.15 -13.08
N LYS A 112 14.20 -0.07 -13.29
CA LYS A 112 13.00 -0.30 -14.12
C LYS A 112 11.76 0.36 -13.50
N PHE A 113 11.56 0.22 -12.20
CA PHE A 113 10.48 0.91 -11.49
C PHE A 113 10.71 2.43 -11.47
N ALA A 114 11.93 2.89 -11.17
CA ALA A 114 12.29 4.29 -11.16
C ALA A 114 11.96 4.97 -12.50
N ASN A 115 12.48 4.41 -13.59
CA ASN A 115 12.25 4.94 -14.94
C ASN A 115 10.76 4.93 -15.33
N THR A 116 9.99 3.92 -14.86
CA THR A 116 8.55 3.87 -15.11
C THR A 116 7.85 5.04 -14.43
N ILE A 117 8.11 5.30 -13.16
CA ILE A 117 7.49 6.41 -12.41
C ILE A 117 7.89 7.76 -13.02
N GLU A 118 9.17 7.93 -13.36
CA GLU A 118 9.70 9.15 -14.01
C GLU A 118 9.09 9.41 -15.38
N PHE A 119 8.86 8.36 -16.18
CA PHE A 119 8.18 8.46 -17.48
C PHE A 119 6.78 9.09 -17.37
N TYR A 120 6.07 8.84 -16.29
CA TYR A 120 4.76 9.46 -16.01
C TYR A 120 4.86 10.86 -15.37
N GLY A 121 6.07 11.40 -15.18
CA GLY A 121 6.28 12.72 -14.58
C GLY A 121 5.91 12.80 -13.09
N ILE A 122 6.00 11.68 -12.37
CA ILE A 122 5.60 11.55 -10.98
C ILE A 122 6.80 11.71 -10.06
N THR A 123 6.61 12.46 -8.98
CA THR A 123 7.64 12.67 -7.96
C THR A 123 7.78 11.43 -7.09
N ARG A 124 8.95 10.79 -7.15
CA ARG A 124 9.28 9.69 -6.24
C ARG A 124 9.66 10.24 -4.87
N SER A 125 9.22 9.52 -3.84
CA SER A 125 9.54 9.82 -2.44
C SER A 125 9.84 8.52 -1.69
N MET A 126 10.87 8.49 -0.85
CA MET A 126 11.23 7.31 -0.06
C MET A 126 11.36 7.63 1.42
N SER A 127 10.95 6.70 2.26
CA SER A 127 11.10 6.78 3.72
C SER A 127 12.56 7.03 4.13
N ARG A 128 12.77 7.74 5.24
CA ARG A 128 14.11 7.90 5.83
C ARG A 128 14.61 6.57 6.39
N LYS A 129 15.91 6.37 6.42
CA LYS A 129 16.53 5.13 6.92
C LYS A 129 16.11 4.87 8.38
N GLY A 130 15.60 3.67 8.64
CA GLY A 130 15.20 3.24 9.98
C GLY A 130 13.96 3.95 10.53
N ASN A 131 13.20 4.67 9.70
CA ASN A 131 12.03 5.43 10.14
C ASN A 131 10.74 4.85 9.56
N CYS A 132 10.16 3.86 10.27
CA CYS A 132 8.92 3.20 9.86
C CYS A 132 7.72 4.15 9.82
N TRP A 133 7.69 5.19 10.64
CA TRP A 133 6.61 6.18 10.65
C TRP A 133 6.41 6.93 9.32
N ASP A 134 7.42 6.92 8.45
CA ASP A 134 7.34 7.61 7.18
C ASP A 134 6.38 6.91 6.19
N ASN A 135 6.07 5.60 6.38
CA ASN A 135 5.09 4.84 5.58
C ASN A 135 3.92 4.30 6.42
N ALA A 136 3.55 5.03 7.48
CA ALA A 136 2.61 4.57 8.50
C ALA A 136 1.22 4.16 7.95
N VAL A 137 0.76 4.75 6.85
CA VAL A 137 -0.56 4.41 6.27
C VAL A 137 -0.54 3.03 5.62
N ALA A 138 0.49 2.68 4.85
CA ALA A 138 0.64 1.35 4.28
C ALA A 138 0.86 0.29 5.38
N GLU A 139 1.67 0.61 6.40
CA GLU A 139 1.84 -0.27 7.56
C GLU A 139 0.52 -0.50 8.32
N SER A 140 -0.30 0.54 8.50
CA SER A 140 -1.62 0.45 9.13
C SER A 140 -2.57 -0.43 8.33
N PHE A 141 -2.57 -0.32 7.00
CA PHE A 141 -3.34 -1.21 6.13
C PHE A 141 -2.94 -2.67 6.34
N PHE A 142 -1.65 -2.97 6.27
CA PHE A 142 -1.18 -4.35 6.46
C PHE A 142 -1.44 -4.89 7.86
N LYS A 143 -1.36 -4.03 8.88
CA LYS A 143 -1.76 -4.42 10.24
C LYS A 143 -3.23 -4.82 10.29
N SER A 144 -4.12 -4.03 9.70
CA SER A 144 -5.56 -4.33 9.62
C SER A 144 -5.81 -5.64 8.87
N LEU A 145 -5.25 -5.79 7.67
CA LEU A 145 -5.39 -7.03 6.88
C LEU A 145 -4.92 -8.25 7.66
N LYS A 146 -3.75 -8.17 8.30
CA LYS A 146 -3.22 -9.32 9.06
C LYS A 146 -4.06 -9.63 10.29
N MET A 147 -4.57 -8.63 10.99
CA MET A 147 -5.42 -8.84 12.18
C MET A 147 -6.81 -9.34 11.82
N GLU A 148 -7.39 -8.83 10.75
CA GLU A 148 -8.77 -9.13 10.36
C GLU A 148 -8.89 -10.42 9.54
N LEU A 149 -7.85 -10.77 8.75
CA LEU A 149 -7.91 -11.91 7.82
C LEU A 149 -6.96 -13.07 8.20
N ILE A 150 -5.76 -12.80 8.71
CA ILE A 150 -4.69 -13.80 8.76
C ILE A 150 -4.46 -14.33 10.17
N TYR A 151 -4.33 -13.44 11.16
CA TYR A 151 -3.98 -13.86 12.52
C TYR A 151 -5.15 -14.54 13.23
N GLY A 152 -4.85 -15.69 13.84
CA GLY A 152 -5.85 -16.52 14.52
C GLY A 152 -6.54 -17.55 13.61
N ASN A 153 -6.38 -17.44 12.30
CA ASN A 153 -6.91 -18.40 11.33
C ASN A 153 -5.89 -19.51 11.03
N LYS A 154 -6.39 -20.66 10.58
CA LYS A 154 -5.54 -21.77 10.11
C LYS A 154 -4.86 -21.34 8.80
N LEU A 155 -3.64 -21.81 8.58
CA LEU A 155 -2.99 -21.65 7.28
C LEU A 155 -3.81 -22.34 6.19
N ILE A 156 -4.01 -21.65 5.09
CA ILE A 156 -4.72 -22.13 3.90
C ILE A 156 -3.75 -22.24 2.71
N THR A 157 -4.20 -22.81 1.60
CA THR A 157 -3.42 -22.91 0.38
C THR A 157 -3.19 -21.53 -0.25
N LYS A 158 -2.23 -21.42 -1.17
CA LYS A 158 -1.98 -20.17 -1.90
C LYS A 158 -3.20 -19.71 -2.69
N ASP A 159 -3.90 -20.62 -3.35
CA ASP A 159 -5.07 -20.26 -4.16
C ASP A 159 -6.24 -19.79 -3.31
N GLN A 160 -6.49 -20.45 -2.18
CA GLN A 160 -7.47 -19.96 -1.21
C GLN A 160 -7.10 -18.57 -0.67
N MET A 161 -5.82 -18.35 -0.33
CA MET A 161 -5.37 -17.04 0.17
C MET A 161 -5.50 -15.95 -0.89
N LYS A 162 -5.29 -16.25 -2.18
CA LYS A 162 -5.52 -15.28 -3.28
C LYS A 162 -6.97 -14.82 -3.33
N LEU A 163 -7.93 -15.72 -3.17
CA LEU A 163 -9.36 -15.39 -3.13
C LEU A 163 -9.72 -14.57 -1.90
N GLU A 164 -9.26 -14.95 -0.74
CA GLU A 164 -9.49 -14.24 0.53
C GLU A 164 -8.93 -12.80 0.48
N ILE A 165 -7.74 -12.61 -0.06
CA ILE A 165 -7.14 -11.27 -0.21
C ILE A 165 -7.91 -10.43 -1.22
N PHE A 166 -8.32 -11.02 -2.34
CA PHE A 166 -9.16 -10.32 -3.32
C PHE A 166 -10.46 -9.84 -2.67
N GLU A 167 -11.18 -10.73 -1.97
CA GLU A 167 -12.42 -10.39 -1.30
C GLU A 167 -12.21 -9.33 -0.21
N TYR A 168 -11.13 -9.47 0.58
CA TYR A 168 -10.78 -8.51 1.61
C TYR A 168 -10.54 -7.11 1.02
N ILE A 169 -9.73 -6.99 -0.05
CA ILE A 169 -9.38 -5.69 -0.61
C ILE A 169 -10.55 -5.08 -1.38
N GLU A 170 -11.13 -5.83 -2.32
CA GLU A 170 -12.08 -5.25 -3.28
C GLU A 170 -13.50 -5.09 -2.70
N ILE A 171 -13.89 -5.97 -1.79
CA ILE A 171 -15.26 -5.98 -1.25
C ILE A 171 -15.29 -5.41 0.17
N TRP A 172 -14.43 -5.93 1.06
CA TRP A 172 -14.48 -5.50 2.45
C TRP A 172 -13.81 -4.14 2.66
N TYR A 173 -12.51 -4.03 2.41
CA TYR A 173 -11.72 -2.84 2.71
C TYR A 173 -12.16 -1.62 1.89
N ASN A 174 -12.28 -1.78 0.58
CA ASN A 174 -12.59 -0.67 -0.34
C ASN A 174 -14.05 -0.23 -0.33
N LYS A 175 -15.02 -1.09 0.11
CA LYS A 175 -16.45 -0.76 0.01
C LYS A 175 -17.18 -0.74 1.35
N LYS A 176 -16.84 -1.66 2.28
CA LYS A 176 -17.65 -1.86 3.51
C LYS A 176 -16.96 -1.40 4.78
N ARG A 177 -15.64 -1.48 4.83
CA ARG A 177 -14.87 -1.16 6.03
C ARG A 177 -14.97 0.33 6.36
N ARG A 178 -15.20 0.65 7.64
CA ARG A 178 -15.17 2.02 8.16
C ARG A 178 -13.74 2.41 8.53
N HIS A 179 -13.37 3.66 8.23
CA HIS A 179 -12.01 4.17 8.42
C HIS A 179 -12.01 5.34 9.40
N SER A 180 -11.26 5.22 10.50
CA SER A 180 -11.14 6.32 11.48
C SER A 180 -10.56 7.59 10.85
N ALA A 181 -9.61 7.44 9.92
CA ALA A 181 -9.04 8.57 9.16
C ALA A 181 -10.06 9.28 8.25
N LEU A 182 -11.22 8.68 7.99
CA LEU A 182 -12.32 9.22 7.19
C LEU A 182 -13.56 9.54 8.07
N ASN A 183 -13.35 9.85 9.34
CA ASN A 183 -14.42 10.08 10.32
C ASN A 183 -15.39 8.89 10.42
N TYR A 184 -14.85 7.67 10.45
CA TYR A 184 -15.61 6.41 10.51
C TYR A 184 -16.58 6.17 9.33
N LYS A 185 -16.36 6.84 8.20
CA LYS A 185 -17.07 6.57 6.95
C LYS A 185 -16.40 5.43 6.20
N THR A 186 -17.18 4.77 5.33
CA THR A 186 -16.60 3.95 4.26
C THR A 186 -15.97 4.85 3.21
N ILE A 187 -15.12 4.28 2.36
CA ILE A 187 -14.49 5.03 1.26
C ILE A 187 -15.55 5.58 0.30
N GLU A 188 -16.60 4.83 0.06
CA GLU A 188 -17.70 5.24 -0.82
C GLU A 188 -18.50 6.42 -0.23
N GLU A 189 -18.89 6.34 1.06
CA GLU A 189 -19.58 7.43 1.77
C GLU A 189 -18.73 8.70 1.77
N PHE A 190 -17.42 8.58 2.01
CA PHE A 190 -16.48 9.69 1.99
C PHE A 190 -16.38 10.35 0.61
N ASN A 191 -16.24 9.55 -0.45
CA ASN A 191 -16.14 10.07 -1.81
C ASN A 191 -17.43 10.75 -2.28
N LYS A 192 -18.60 10.16 -2.02
CA LYS A 192 -19.92 10.78 -2.33
C LYS A 192 -20.07 12.14 -1.67
N GLN A 193 -19.69 12.26 -0.40
CA GLN A 193 -19.75 13.55 0.30
C GLN A 193 -18.83 14.60 -0.33
N ASN A 194 -17.60 14.24 -0.71
CA ASN A 194 -16.66 15.16 -1.33
C ASN A 194 -17.08 15.58 -2.75
N GLU A 195 -17.78 14.73 -3.49
CA GLU A 195 -18.36 15.08 -4.80
C GLU A 195 -19.48 16.11 -4.64
N ILE A 196 -20.35 15.96 -3.65
CA ILE A 196 -21.43 16.93 -3.36
C ILE A 196 -20.82 18.31 -3.03
N TYR A 197 -19.80 18.37 -2.18
CA TYR A 197 -19.15 19.66 -1.85
C TYR A 197 -18.49 20.34 -3.05
N LYS A 198 -17.93 19.59 -4.01
CA LYS A 198 -17.34 20.15 -5.23
C LYS A 198 -18.38 20.73 -6.17
N ASN A 199 -19.61 20.22 -6.16
CA ASN A 199 -20.68 20.68 -7.04
C ASN A 199 -21.47 21.86 -6.45
N VAL A 200 -21.26 22.22 -5.20
CA VAL A 200 -21.97 23.31 -4.48
C VAL A 200 -21.05 24.52 -4.27
N ALA A 201 -19.72 24.37 -4.47
CA ALA A 201 -18.73 25.44 -4.38
C ALA A 201 -18.37 26.00 -5.75
#